data_4a22bb1d38d7145dbe4df7ff60ca5286
#
_entry.id   4a22bb1d38d7145dbe4df7ff60ca5286
#
_cell.length_a   1.000
_cell.length_b   1.000
_cell.length_c   1.000
_cell.angle_alpha   90.00
_cell.angle_beta   90.00
_cell.angle_gamma   90.00
#
_symmetry.space_group_name_H-M   'P 1'
#
loop_
_entity.id
_entity.type
_entity.pdbx_description
1 polymer ?
#
loop_
_entity_poly.entity_id
_entity_poly.type
_entity_poly.pdbx_seq_one_letter_code
_entity_poly.pdbx_strand_id
1 'polypeptide(L)'
;MTETSKVDSSIDQNQEDIWNFAFGSNLHPEKLKGRANLKVKESFPGKLKDWRLAFNLRGISWLEPSMAGVEPAPGDEVHGVLLRMSPEEFRKLVLSEGENHAYRQVEVEVETYQGTKQKALAFSALDSRKMPEDKPPTLRYLELIRKGARLRGLAPDYISRLDSLEHFEKGPLTQLISHLLFDMMMCFGSIGKPQIASRLFRTLRWIDGSMFPRSLKWLLNITILTPALILAAILSLRHQLRPKS
;
A
#
# COMPACT_ATOMS: atom_id res chain seq x y z
N MET A 1 -48.16 15.45 21.84
CA MET A 1 -47.90 15.65 20.41
C MET A 1 -46.44 16.00 20.29
N THR A 2 -45.58 15.02 20.07
CA THR A 2 -44.15 15.16 19.90
C THR A 2 -43.82 14.81 18.45
N GLU A 3 -43.52 15.84 17.67
CA GLU A 3 -43.03 15.70 16.30
C GLU A 3 -41.60 15.12 16.32
N THR A 4 -41.49 13.90 15.85
CA THR A 4 -40.18 13.28 15.52
C THR A 4 -39.75 13.83 14.17
N SER A 5 -38.78 14.76 14.19
CA SER A 5 -38.08 15.22 12.99
C SER A 5 -37.34 14.04 12.34
N LYS A 6 -37.82 13.61 11.20
CA LYS A 6 -37.05 12.72 10.28
C LYS A 6 -35.79 13.47 9.86
N VAL A 7 -34.66 12.97 10.25
CA VAL A 7 -33.36 13.37 9.68
C VAL A 7 -33.35 12.90 8.25
N ASP A 8 -33.45 13.85 7.34
CA ASP A 8 -33.41 13.66 5.89
C ASP A 8 -32.01 13.20 5.50
N SER A 9 -31.91 11.92 5.16
CA SER A 9 -30.67 11.31 4.67
C SER A 9 -30.52 11.54 3.16
N SER A 10 -30.61 12.78 2.72
CA SER A 10 -30.14 13.16 1.38
C SER A 10 -28.62 13.22 1.39
N ILE A 11 -27.97 12.07 1.22
CA ILE A 11 -26.55 11.98 0.86
C ILE A 11 -26.45 12.70 -0.48
N ASP A 12 -25.71 13.81 -0.46
CA ASP A 12 -25.42 14.66 -1.60
C ASP A 12 -24.83 13.81 -2.76
N GLN A 13 -25.69 13.40 -3.71
CA GLN A 13 -25.33 12.55 -4.86
C GLN A 13 -24.55 13.32 -5.93
N ASN A 14 -24.11 14.54 -5.64
CA ASN A 14 -23.52 15.46 -6.62
C ASN A 14 -22.03 15.72 -6.42
N GLN A 15 -21.31 14.87 -5.65
CA GLN A 15 -19.86 14.99 -5.57
C GLN A 15 -19.21 14.38 -6.82
N GLU A 16 -18.40 15.18 -7.54
CA GLU A 16 -17.65 14.73 -8.70
C GLU A 16 -16.73 13.56 -8.37
N ASP A 17 -16.56 12.64 -9.33
CA ASP A 17 -15.64 11.52 -9.21
C ASP A 17 -14.19 12.02 -9.08
N ILE A 18 -13.41 11.27 -8.32
CA ILE A 18 -12.01 11.57 -8.09
C ILE A 18 -11.14 10.68 -8.96
N TRP A 19 -10.16 11.28 -9.64
CA TRP A 19 -9.10 10.56 -10.31
C TRP A 19 -7.92 10.36 -9.36
N ASN A 20 -7.51 9.12 -9.18
CA ASN A 20 -6.30 8.75 -8.45
C ASN A 20 -5.26 8.20 -9.43
N PHE A 21 -4.03 8.67 -9.34
CA PHE A 21 -2.91 8.11 -10.09
C PHE A 21 -2.19 7.06 -9.25
N ALA A 22 -2.35 5.79 -9.62
CA ALA A 22 -1.72 4.64 -8.98
C ALA A 22 -0.46 4.23 -9.76
N PHE A 23 0.67 4.19 -9.07
CA PHE A 23 2.01 3.90 -9.63
C PHE A 23 2.76 2.82 -8.83
N GLY A 24 2.31 2.51 -7.62
CA GLY A 24 2.90 1.53 -6.72
C GLY A 24 2.09 0.22 -6.70
N SER A 25 2.00 -0.39 -5.54
CA SER A 25 1.28 -1.66 -5.38
C SER A 25 -0.22 -1.61 -5.75
N ASN A 26 -0.81 -0.41 -5.84
CA ASN A 26 -2.20 -0.22 -6.31
C ASN A 26 -2.36 -0.36 -7.82
N LEU A 27 -1.28 -0.53 -8.58
CA LEU A 27 -1.34 -1.02 -9.95
C LEU A 27 -2.01 -2.39 -10.03
N HIS A 28 -1.78 -3.25 -9.03
CA HIS A 28 -2.31 -4.62 -9.03
C HIS A 28 -3.82 -4.65 -8.74
N PRO A 29 -4.67 -5.11 -9.70
CA PRO A 29 -6.12 -5.04 -9.54
C PRO A 29 -6.67 -5.81 -8.35
N GLU A 30 -6.12 -7.01 -8.09
CA GLU A 30 -6.56 -7.83 -6.95
C GLU A 30 -6.24 -7.19 -5.60
N LYS A 31 -5.18 -6.40 -5.54
CA LYS A 31 -4.85 -5.67 -4.31
C LYS A 31 -5.90 -4.59 -4.01
N LEU A 32 -6.39 -3.90 -5.02
CA LEU A 32 -7.49 -2.93 -4.87
C LEU A 32 -8.76 -3.62 -4.41
N LYS A 33 -9.10 -4.78 -4.98
CA LYS A 33 -10.25 -5.60 -4.55
C LYS A 33 -10.09 -6.13 -3.13
N GLY A 34 -8.90 -6.64 -2.77
CA GLY A 34 -8.64 -7.27 -1.47
C GLY A 34 -8.60 -6.29 -0.30
N ARG A 35 -8.20 -5.03 -0.51
CA ARG A 35 -8.05 -4.04 0.58
C ARG A 35 -9.37 -3.50 1.13
N ALA A 36 -10.33 -3.19 0.26
CA ALA A 36 -11.59 -2.56 0.67
C ALA A 36 -12.71 -2.83 -0.33
N ASN A 37 -12.58 -3.86 -1.18
CA ASN A 37 -13.50 -4.12 -2.28
C ASN A 37 -13.76 -2.85 -3.12
N LEU A 38 -12.68 -2.11 -3.44
CA LEU A 38 -12.77 -0.82 -4.10
C LEU A 38 -13.39 -0.95 -5.49
N LYS A 39 -14.40 -0.13 -5.74
CA LYS A 39 -15.05 -0.04 -7.04
C LYS A 39 -14.41 1.08 -7.86
N VAL A 40 -13.73 0.69 -8.93
CA VAL A 40 -13.15 1.59 -9.91
C VAL A 40 -14.10 1.68 -11.10
N LYS A 41 -14.50 2.90 -11.46
CA LYS A 41 -15.44 3.12 -12.60
C LYS A 41 -14.72 3.03 -13.93
N GLU A 42 -13.54 3.63 -14.03
CA GLU A 42 -12.71 3.69 -15.23
C GLU A 42 -11.24 3.62 -14.88
N SER A 43 -10.42 3.10 -15.80
CA SER A 43 -8.98 3.07 -15.63
C SER A 43 -8.23 3.22 -16.96
N PHE A 44 -7.23 4.10 -16.98
CA PHE A 44 -6.39 4.37 -18.16
C PHE A 44 -4.91 4.38 -17.79
N PRO A 45 -4.04 3.73 -18.55
CA PRO A 45 -2.61 3.88 -18.39
C PRO A 45 -2.17 5.30 -18.78
N GLY A 46 -1.18 5.82 -18.08
CA GLY A 46 -0.67 7.16 -18.33
C GLY A 46 0.69 7.37 -17.68
N LYS A 47 1.26 8.53 -17.92
CA LYS A 47 2.56 8.93 -17.41
C LYS A 47 2.50 10.29 -16.74
N LEU A 48 3.25 10.44 -15.69
CA LEU A 48 3.44 11.65 -14.91
C LEU A 48 4.86 12.15 -15.17
N LYS A 49 4.98 13.24 -15.93
CA LYS A 49 6.25 13.85 -16.33
C LYS A 49 6.81 14.71 -15.19
N ASP A 50 8.14 14.85 -15.15
CA ASP A 50 8.88 15.61 -14.14
C ASP A 50 8.71 15.10 -12.71
N TRP A 51 8.43 13.79 -12.57
CA TRP A 51 8.33 13.08 -11.32
C TRP A 51 9.07 11.75 -11.40
N ARG A 52 9.59 11.28 -10.26
CA ARG A 52 10.21 9.96 -10.15
C ARG A 52 9.46 9.04 -9.20
N LEU A 53 9.54 7.75 -9.48
CA LEU A 53 9.17 6.71 -8.52
C LEU A 53 10.26 6.63 -7.45
N ALA A 54 9.88 6.88 -6.20
CA ALA A 54 10.79 6.90 -5.06
C ALA A 54 10.43 5.80 -4.06
N PHE A 55 11.42 5.07 -3.55
CA PHE A 55 11.26 4.08 -2.49
C PHE A 55 11.78 4.64 -1.16
N ASN A 56 11.23 5.77 -0.76
CA ASN A 56 11.68 6.54 0.40
C ASN A 56 10.66 6.67 1.53
N LEU A 57 9.48 6.09 1.41
CA LEU A 57 8.59 5.99 2.56
C LEU A 57 9.12 4.93 3.53
N ARG A 58 9.44 5.36 4.75
CA ARG A 58 10.01 4.50 5.79
C ARG A 58 9.04 3.40 6.22
N GLY A 59 9.48 2.17 6.05
CA GLY A 59 8.83 0.97 6.56
C GLY A 59 9.46 0.43 7.84
N ILE A 60 9.51 -0.89 7.97
CA ILE A 60 10.22 -1.62 9.03
C ILE A 60 11.52 -2.14 8.43
N SER A 61 12.67 -1.66 8.91
CA SER A 61 13.98 -1.77 8.23
C SER A 61 14.40 -3.20 7.87
N TRP A 62 14.03 -4.18 8.67
CA TRP A 62 14.38 -5.59 8.47
C TRP A 62 13.27 -6.41 7.79
N LEU A 63 12.04 -5.91 7.70
CA LEU A 63 10.88 -6.62 7.18
C LEU A 63 10.42 -6.09 5.81
N GLU A 64 10.15 -4.80 5.73
CA GLU A 64 9.74 -4.05 4.54
C GLU A 64 10.36 -2.65 4.65
N PRO A 65 11.61 -2.45 4.23
CA PRO A 65 12.38 -1.24 4.53
C PRO A 65 11.80 0.01 3.92
N SER A 66 11.20 -0.10 2.74
CA SER A 66 10.69 1.02 1.98
C SER A 66 9.41 0.70 1.23
N MET A 67 8.64 1.73 0.95
CA MET A 67 7.45 1.66 0.10
C MET A 67 7.48 2.80 -0.92
N ALA A 68 6.76 2.61 -2.02
CA ALA A 68 6.72 3.55 -3.13
C ALA A 68 5.96 4.83 -2.79
N GLY A 69 6.50 5.94 -3.23
CA GLY A 69 5.89 7.25 -3.34
C GLY A 69 6.29 7.90 -4.66
N VAL A 70 5.74 9.06 -4.96
CA VAL A 70 6.22 9.91 -6.06
C VAL A 70 6.75 11.22 -5.50
N GLU A 71 7.77 11.77 -6.15
CA GLU A 71 8.31 13.09 -5.84
C GLU A 71 8.76 13.81 -7.10
N PRO A 72 8.76 15.16 -7.08
CA PRO A 72 9.23 15.95 -8.21
C PRO A 72 10.66 15.60 -8.60
N ALA A 73 10.90 15.40 -9.89
CA ALA A 73 12.21 15.13 -10.48
C ALA A 73 12.19 15.59 -11.94
N PRO A 74 12.62 16.83 -12.24
CA PRO A 74 12.61 17.36 -13.59
C PRO A 74 13.36 16.46 -14.58
N GLY A 75 12.70 16.14 -15.70
CA GLY A 75 13.23 15.27 -16.75
C GLY A 75 13.06 13.77 -16.53
N ASP A 76 12.51 13.34 -15.40
CA ASP A 76 12.12 11.92 -15.16
C ASP A 76 10.62 11.72 -15.39
N GLU A 77 10.17 10.49 -15.47
CA GLU A 77 8.74 10.19 -15.59
C GLU A 77 8.34 8.90 -14.84
N VAL A 78 7.12 8.91 -14.35
CA VAL A 78 6.49 7.75 -13.69
C VAL A 78 5.31 7.27 -14.51
N HIS A 79 5.32 6.01 -14.92
CA HIS A 79 4.14 5.42 -15.52
C HIS A 79 3.26 4.77 -14.46
N GLY A 80 1.96 4.85 -14.69
CA GLY A 80 0.96 4.36 -13.76
C GLY A 80 -0.41 4.23 -14.41
N VAL A 81 -1.42 4.14 -13.60
CA VAL A 81 -2.81 4.07 -14.05
C VAL A 81 -3.67 5.13 -13.36
N LEU A 82 -4.42 5.86 -14.14
CA LEU A 82 -5.51 6.70 -13.67
C LEU A 82 -6.68 5.80 -13.27
N LEU A 83 -7.20 5.99 -12.08
CA LEU A 83 -8.35 5.26 -11.54
C LEU A 83 -9.45 6.26 -11.18
N ARG A 84 -10.57 6.21 -11.89
CA ARG A 84 -11.75 7.02 -11.57
C ARG A 84 -12.62 6.30 -10.56
N MET A 85 -12.95 6.96 -9.47
CA MET A 85 -13.76 6.40 -8.41
C MET A 85 -14.62 7.45 -7.72
N SER A 86 -15.68 7.00 -7.03
CA SER A 86 -16.48 7.90 -6.23
C SER A 86 -15.67 8.45 -5.03
N PRO A 87 -16.07 9.59 -4.45
CA PRO A 87 -15.45 10.14 -3.25
C PRO A 87 -15.43 9.15 -2.08
N GLU A 88 -16.47 8.31 -1.94
CA GLU A 88 -16.53 7.27 -0.92
C GLU A 88 -15.43 6.20 -1.13
N GLU A 89 -15.28 5.71 -2.36
CA GLU A 89 -14.26 4.72 -2.69
C GLU A 89 -12.85 5.29 -2.55
N PHE A 90 -12.65 6.54 -2.93
CA PHE A 90 -11.37 7.24 -2.73
C PHE A 90 -11.05 7.39 -1.24
N ARG A 91 -12.03 7.71 -0.38
CA ARG A 91 -11.84 7.75 1.07
C ARG A 91 -11.42 6.39 1.63
N LYS A 92 -12.03 5.29 1.16
CA LYS A 92 -11.62 3.92 1.54
C LYS A 92 -10.16 3.65 1.13
N LEU A 93 -9.76 4.09 -0.07
CA LEU A 93 -8.38 3.97 -0.53
C LEU A 93 -7.44 4.73 0.40
N VAL A 94 -7.71 6.00 0.70
CA VAL A 94 -6.89 6.86 1.58
C VAL A 94 -6.74 6.24 2.97
N LEU A 95 -7.83 5.76 3.56
CA LEU A 95 -7.81 5.05 4.86
C LEU A 95 -6.92 3.79 4.80
N SER A 96 -6.97 3.05 3.69
CA SER A 96 -6.16 1.85 3.50
C SER A 96 -4.66 2.14 3.34
N GLU A 97 -4.29 3.34 2.89
CA GLU A 97 -2.90 3.81 2.76
C GLU A 97 -2.36 4.41 4.07
N GLY A 98 -3.15 4.43 5.12
CA GLY A 98 -2.75 5.00 6.43
C GLY A 98 -2.87 6.52 6.43
N GLU A 99 -4.08 7.00 6.24
CA GLU A 99 -4.47 8.41 6.22
C GLU A 99 -3.65 9.28 7.18
N ASN A 100 -3.03 10.33 6.64
CA ASN A 100 -2.22 11.33 7.36
C ASN A 100 -1.05 10.79 8.21
N HIS A 101 -0.77 9.48 8.14
CA HIS A 101 0.32 8.85 8.89
C HIS A 101 1.50 8.38 8.02
N ALA A 102 1.27 8.16 6.72
CA ALA A 102 2.28 7.67 5.80
C ALA A 102 2.42 8.56 4.56
N TYR A 103 1.31 8.92 3.96
CA TYR A 103 1.27 9.65 2.69
C TYR A 103 0.50 10.96 2.82
N ARG A 104 0.89 11.93 2.01
CA ARG A 104 0.09 13.10 1.63
C ARG A 104 -0.42 12.91 0.21
N GLN A 105 -1.57 13.50 -0.08
CA GLN A 105 -2.10 13.61 -1.43
C GLN A 105 -1.48 14.81 -2.11
N VAL A 106 -1.05 14.63 -3.35
CA VAL A 106 -0.51 15.70 -4.21
C VAL A 106 -1.31 15.74 -5.50
N GLU A 107 -1.66 16.93 -5.93
CA GLU A 107 -2.28 17.13 -7.24
C GLU A 107 -1.22 16.99 -8.33
N VAL A 108 -1.55 16.23 -9.36
CA VAL A 108 -0.66 15.94 -10.49
C VAL A 108 -1.45 16.02 -11.80
N GLU A 109 -0.77 16.36 -12.89
CA GLU A 109 -1.31 16.28 -14.23
C GLU A 109 -0.70 15.07 -14.94
N VAL A 110 -1.52 14.09 -15.23
CA VAL A 110 -1.13 12.83 -15.88
C VAL A 110 -1.53 12.87 -17.35
N GLU A 111 -0.60 12.55 -18.23
CA GLU A 111 -0.85 12.37 -19.66
C GLU A 111 -1.17 10.88 -19.92
N THR A 112 -2.38 10.59 -20.40
CA THR A 112 -2.74 9.23 -20.82
C THR A 112 -1.89 8.81 -22.04
N TYR A 113 -1.80 7.52 -22.31
CA TYR A 113 -1.10 7.05 -23.52
C TYR A 113 -1.76 7.46 -24.83
N GLN A 114 -3.00 7.97 -24.77
CA GLN A 114 -3.70 8.57 -25.91
C GLN A 114 -3.44 10.09 -26.04
N GLY A 115 -2.61 10.68 -25.16
CA GLY A 115 -2.25 12.10 -25.21
C GLY A 115 -3.22 13.03 -24.46
N THR A 116 -4.24 12.51 -23.78
CA THR A 116 -5.17 13.34 -23.00
C THR A 116 -4.57 13.64 -21.63
N LYS A 117 -4.63 14.90 -21.20
CA LYS A 117 -4.21 15.34 -19.87
C LYS A 117 -5.35 15.24 -18.88
N GLN A 118 -5.07 14.64 -17.72
CA GLN A 118 -6.03 14.48 -16.64
C GLN A 118 -5.41 14.88 -15.30
N LYS A 119 -6.10 15.78 -14.57
CA LYS A 119 -5.76 16.08 -13.17
C LYS A 119 -6.13 14.91 -12.29
N ALA A 120 -5.24 14.54 -11.39
CA ALA A 120 -5.42 13.42 -10.49
C ALA A 120 -4.74 13.67 -9.14
N LEU A 121 -5.10 12.87 -8.14
CA LEU A 121 -4.41 12.82 -6.84
C LEU A 121 -3.44 11.64 -6.83
N ALA A 122 -2.18 11.88 -6.45
CA ALA A 122 -1.17 10.87 -6.26
C ALA A 122 -0.71 10.84 -4.79
N PHE A 123 -0.13 9.73 -4.35
CA PHE A 123 0.39 9.58 -2.99
C PHE A 123 1.90 9.87 -2.97
N SER A 124 2.31 10.86 -2.17
CA SER A 124 3.70 11.18 -1.87
C SER A 124 3.98 10.93 -0.39
N ALA A 125 5.18 10.47 -0.05
CA ALA A 125 5.54 10.25 1.35
C ALA A 125 5.44 11.55 2.15
N LEU A 126 4.90 11.48 3.37
CA LEU A 126 4.96 12.60 4.33
C LEU A 126 6.42 12.90 4.67
N ASP A 127 6.78 14.18 4.78
CA ASP A 127 8.16 14.60 5.09
C ASP A 127 8.67 13.99 6.41
N SER A 128 7.81 13.85 7.42
CA SER A 128 8.12 13.19 8.69
C SER A 128 8.38 11.68 8.56
N ARG A 129 8.02 11.08 7.43
CA ARG A 129 8.15 9.64 7.15
C ARG A 129 9.11 9.36 6.00
N LYS A 130 9.52 10.39 5.30
CA LYS A 130 10.44 10.30 4.19
C LYS A 130 11.85 10.01 4.70
N MET A 131 12.49 9.05 4.07
CA MET A 131 13.93 8.80 4.26
C MET A 131 14.73 9.75 3.37
N PRO A 132 15.94 10.16 3.78
CA PRO A 132 16.80 11.04 2.97
C PRO A 132 17.22 10.36 1.66
N GLU A 133 17.32 9.04 1.66
CA GLU A 133 17.72 8.23 0.52
C GLU A 133 16.72 7.10 0.28
N ASP A 134 16.55 6.71 -0.99
CA ASP A 134 15.76 5.56 -1.36
C ASP A 134 16.41 4.28 -0.81
N LYS A 135 15.58 3.31 -0.43
CA LYS A 135 16.04 1.96 -0.08
C LYS A 135 15.37 0.94 -0.99
N PRO A 136 16.07 -0.10 -1.40
CA PRO A 136 15.46 -1.17 -2.17
C PRO A 136 14.22 -1.73 -1.45
N PRO A 137 13.07 -1.84 -2.13
CA PRO A 137 11.88 -2.48 -1.58
C PRO A 137 12.08 -3.99 -1.52
N THR A 138 11.25 -4.73 -0.79
CA THR A 138 11.32 -6.19 -0.84
C THR A 138 10.90 -6.72 -2.21
N LEU A 139 11.45 -7.89 -2.60
CA LEU A 139 11.06 -8.57 -3.84
C LEU A 139 9.54 -8.74 -3.94
N ARG A 140 8.89 -9.19 -2.84
CA ARG A 140 7.43 -9.33 -2.80
C ARG A 140 6.68 -8.05 -3.16
N TYR A 141 7.13 -6.91 -2.62
CA TYR A 141 6.50 -5.62 -2.89
C TYR A 141 6.75 -5.16 -4.33
N LEU A 142 7.99 -5.33 -4.81
CA LEU A 142 8.37 -4.99 -6.17
C LEU A 142 7.62 -5.84 -7.20
N GLU A 143 7.43 -7.14 -6.94
CA GLU A 143 6.64 -8.03 -7.79
C GLU A 143 5.16 -7.63 -7.90
N LEU A 144 4.58 -7.06 -6.84
CA LEU A 144 3.23 -6.49 -6.95
C LEU A 144 3.18 -5.32 -7.94
N ILE A 145 4.21 -4.46 -7.92
CA ILE A 145 4.32 -3.34 -8.86
C ILE A 145 4.54 -3.86 -10.27
N ARG A 146 5.50 -4.76 -10.48
CA ARG A 146 5.84 -5.36 -11.78
C ARG A 146 4.65 -6.07 -12.42
N LYS A 147 3.97 -6.93 -11.67
CA LYS A 147 2.76 -7.62 -12.12
C LYS A 147 1.63 -6.65 -12.42
N GLY A 148 1.42 -5.67 -11.54
CA GLY A 148 0.43 -4.63 -11.76
C GLY A 148 0.70 -3.82 -13.02
N ALA A 149 1.95 -3.43 -13.28
CA ALA A 149 2.36 -2.72 -14.48
C ALA A 149 2.05 -3.51 -15.76
N ARG A 150 2.36 -4.81 -15.77
CA ARG A 150 2.05 -5.70 -16.91
C ARG A 150 0.53 -5.85 -17.12
N LEU A 151 -0.22 -6.08 -16.02
CA LEU A 151 -1.68 -6.25 -16.09
C LEU A 151 -2.40 -4.96 -16.54
N ARG A 152 -1.80 -3.79 -16.32
CA ARG A 152 -2.34 -2.49 -16.72
C ARG A 152 -1.85 -2.03 -18.10
N GLY A 153 -1.00 -2.82 -18.78
CA GLY A 153 -0.47 -2.49 -20.09
C GLY A 153 0.44 -1.26 -20.10
N LEU A 154 1.27 -1.08 -19.06
CA LEU A 154 2.25 -0.01 -19.05
C LEU A 154 3.29 -0.23 -20.16
N ALA A 155 3.96 0.84 -20.58
CA ALA A 155 4.94 0.83 -21.66
C ALA A 155 6.07 -0.20 -21.40
N PRO A 156 6.50 -0.97 -22.41
CA PRO A 156 7.47 -2.05 -22.25
C PRO A 156 8.83 -1.58 -21.70
N ASP A 157 9.29 -0.40 -22.11
CA ASP A 157 10.52 0.22 -21.63
C ASP A 157 10.43 0.57 -20.14
N TYR A 158 9.28 1.09 -19.68
CA TYR A 158 9.05 1.34 -18.26
C TYR A 158 8.97 0.03 -17.45
N ILE A 159 8.34 -1.01 -17.99
CA ILE A 159 8.33 -2.34 -17.37
C ILE A 159 9.76 -2.87 -17.24
N SER A 160 10.59 -2.75 -18.28
CA SER A 160 12.00 -3.12 -18.25
C SER A 160 12.78 -2.34 -17.19
N ARG A 161 12.50 -1.05 -17.02
CA ARG A 161 13.06 -0.23 -15.93
C ARG A 161 12.63 -0.75 -14.56
N LEU A 162 11.36 -1.11 -14.37
CA LEU A 162 10.90 -1.73 -13.10
C LEU A 162 11.56 -3.09 -12.84
N ASP A 163 11.80 -3.87 -13.89
CA ASP A 163 12.45 -5.19 -13.78
C ASP A 163 13.93 -5.09 -13.39
N SER A 164 14.61 -4.00 -13.78
CA SER A 164 16.01 -3.75 -13.43
C SER A 164 16.23 -3.21 -12.02
N LEU A 165 15.15 -2.85 -11.30
CA LEU A 165 15.27 -2.32 -9.94
C LEU A 165 15.77 -3.38 -8.97
N GLU A 166 16.73 -2.99 -8.14
CA GLU A 166 17.21 -3.81 -7.05
C GLU A 166 16.14 -4.03 -5.97
N HIS A 167 16.25 -5.12 -5.26
CA HIS A 167 15.36 -5.44 -4.14
C HIS A 167 16.13 -5.76 -2.87
N PHE A 168 15.49 -5.54 -1.75
CA PHE A 168 16.01 -5.89 -0.43
C PHE A 168 15.98 -7.39 -0.22
N GLU A 169 17.15 -7.97 0.03
CA GLU A 169 17.30 -9.39 0.35
C GLU A 169 17.11 -9.64 1.84
N LYS A 170 16.19 -10.53 2.17
CA LYS A 170 15.96 -10.98 3.54
C LYS A 170 16.79 -12.21 3.84
N GLY A 171 17.42 -12.23 5.00
CA GLY A 171 18.00 -13.48 5.51
C GLY A 171 16.91 -14.56 5.74
N PRO A 172 17.29 -15.85 5.76
CA PRO A 172 16.32 -16.97 5.81
C PRO A 172 15.33 -16.87 6.98
N LEU A 173 15.81 -16.51 8.16
CA LEU A 173 14.95 -16.33 9.34
C LEU A 173 13.96 -15.20 9.17
N THR A 174 14.40 -14.06 8.63
CA THR A 174 13.53 -12.90 8.35
C THR A 174 12.50 -13.22 7.29
N GLN A 175 12.86 -14.02 6.30
CA GLN A 175 11.94 -14.50 5.27
C GLN A 175 10.83 -15.36 5.86
N LEU A 176 11.18 -16.31 6.72
CA LEU A 176 10.21 -17.15 7.44
C LEU A 176 9.26 -16.30 8.30
N ILE A 177 9.80 -15.39 9.11
CA ILE A 177 8.99 -14.46 9.92
C ILE A 177 8.06 -13.63 9.05
N SER A 178 8.56 -13.16 7.91
CA SER A 178 7.77 -12.38 6.95
C SER A 178 6.57 -13.15 6.40
N HIS A 179 6.74 -14.42 6.04
CA HIS A 179 5.65 -15.28 5.58
C HIS A 179 4.60 -15.48 6.68
N LEU A 180 5.03 -15.85 7.89
CA LEU A 180 4.13 -16.06 9.03
C LEU A 180 3.33 -14.78 9.38
N LEU A 181 3.96 -13.62 9.35
CA LEU A 181 3.28 -12.34 9.58
C LEU A 181 2.27 -12.03 8.47
N PHE A 182 2.59 -12.35 7.23
CA PHE A 182 1.68 -12.17 6.12
C PHE A 182 0.46 -13.09 6.23
N ASP A 183 0.68 -14.37 6.53
CA ASP A 183 -0.40 -15.36 6.74
C ASP A 183 -1.31 -14.94 7.89
N MET A 184 -0.72 -14.47 8.98
CA MET A 184 -1.47 -13.90 10.11
C MET A 184 -2.32 -12.68 9.68
N MET A 185 -1.76 -11.78 8.88
CA MET A 185 -2.48 -10.62 8.38
C MET A 185 -3.68 -11.04 7.52
N MET A 186 -3.49 -12.01 6.64
CA MET A 186 -4.57 -12.56 5.81
C MET A 186 -5.64 -13.24 6.66
N CYS A 187 -5.22 -14.00 7.68
CA CYS A 187 -6.15 -14.65 8.61
C CYS A 187 -6.99 -13.62 9.38
N PHE A 188 -6.39 -12.58 9.96
CA PHE A 188 -7.15 -11.52 10.62
C PHE A 188 -8.07 -10.74 9.67
N GLY A 189 -7.65 -10.57 8.42
CA GLY A 189 -8.49 -10.01 7.37
C GLY A 189 -9.73 -10.86 7.11
N SER A 190 -9.56 -12.17 6.97
CA SER A 190 -10.66 -13.11 6.66
C SER A 190 -11.69 -13.25 7.79
N ILE A 191 -11.28 -13.07 9.05
CA ILE A 191 -12.19 -13.07 10.21
C ILE A 191 -12.74 -11.68 10.57
N GLY A 192 -12.55 -10.69 9.70
CA GLY A 192 -13.08 -9.32 9.88
C GLY A 192 -12.39 -8.49 10.95
N LYS A 193 -11.17 -8.86 11.38
CA LYS A 193 -10.40 -8.15 12.42
C LYS A 193 -9.04 -7.60 11.92
N PRO A 194 -8.98 -6.91 10.77
CA PRO A 194 -7.71 -6.41 10.21
C PRO A 194 -6.99 -5.42 11.14
N GLN A 195 -7.73 -4.79 12.08
CA GLN A 195 -7.17 -3.83 13.03
C GLN A 195 -6.09 -4.45 13.95
N ILE A 196 -6.18 -5.77 14.24
CA ILE A 196 -5.19 -6.46 15.06
C ILE A 196 -3.83 -6.48 14.35
N ALA A 197 -3.82 -6.88 13.08
CA ALA A 197 -2.61 -6.86 12.27
C ALA A 197 -2.06 -5.43 12.12
N SER A 198 -2.92 -4.45 11.85
CA SER A 198 -2.53 -3.05 11.72
C SER A 198 -1.89 -2.49 13.00
N ARG A 199 -2.40 -2.84 14.18
CA ARG A 199 -1.80 -2.46 15.48
C ARG A 199 -0.42 -3.08 15.65
N LEU A 200 -0.27 -4.38 15.37
CA LEU A 200 1.01 -5.06 15.43
C LEU A 200 2.06 -4.38 14.54
N PHE A 201 1.77 -4.17 13.26
CA PHE A 201 2.69 -3.51 12.33
C PHE A 201 3.03 -2.08 12.75
N ARG A 202 2.08 -1.35 13.35
CA ARG A 202 2.33 -0.01 13.90
C ARG A 202 3.31 -0.06 15.06
N THR A 203 3.15 -1.03 15.97
CA THR A 203 4.05 -1.22 17.10
C THR A 203 5.46 -1.62 16.65
N LEU A 204 5.59 -2.57 15.73
CA LEU A 204 6.88 -2.97 15.16
C LEU A 204 7.60 -1.78 14.50
N ARG A 205 6.86 -0.97 13.74
CA ARG A 205 7.40 0.24 13.11
C ARG A 205 7.84 1.28 14.13
N TRP A 206 7.08 1.46 15.20
CA TRP A 206 7.46 2.37 16.28
C TRP A 206 8.73 1.92 16.97
N ILE A 207 8.90 0.63 17.28
CA ILE A 207 10.12 0.06 17.84
C ILE A 207 11.29 0.29 16.89
N ASP A 208 11.13 -0.02 15.61
CA ASP A 208 12.18 0.12 14.60
C ASP A 208 12.66 1.57 14.47
N GLY A 209 11.75 2.54 14.49
CA GLY A 209 12.04 3.99 14.43
C GLY A 209 12.49 4.62 15.76
N SER A 210 12.45 3.91 16.88
CA SER A 210 12.82 4.44 18.19
C SER A 210 14.34 4.65 18.33
N MET A 211 14.76 5.43 19.33
CA MET A 211 16.17 5.60 19.70
C MET A 211 16.74 4.45 20.54
N PHE A 212 16.00 3.39 20.76
CA PHE A 212 16.42 2.25 21.57
C PHE A 212 17.68 1.56 20.98
N PRO A 213 18.56 1.03 21.84
CA PRO A 213 19.69 0.19 21.41
C PRO A 213 19.21 -1.01 20.57
N ARG A 214 20.04 -1.49 19.64
CA ARG A 214 19.70 -2.62 18.76
C ARG A 214 19.27 -3.88 19.53
N SER A 215 19.96 -4.18 20.66
CA SER A 215 19.64 -5.31 21.52
C SER A 215 18.23 -5.21 22.13
N LEU A 216 17.84 -4.02 22.59
CA LEU A 216 16.50 -3.79 23.14
C LEU A 216 15.42 -3.85 22.04
N LYS A 217 15.68 -3.30 20.87
CA LYS A 217 14.76 -3.46 19.73
C LYS A 217 14.53 -4.92 19.37
N TRP A 218 15.60 -5.71 19.35
CA TRP A 218 15.55 -7.14 19.07
C TRP A 218 14.71 -7.88 20.13
N LEU A 219 14.96 -7.61 21.41
CA LEU A 219 14.20 -8.21 22.52
C LEU A 219 12.71 -7.84 22.45
N LEU A 220 12.37 -6.57 22.25
CA LEU A 220 10.98 -6.11 22.12
C LEU A 220 10.28 -6.75 20.92
N ASN A 221 10.96 -6.83 19.79
CA ASN A 221 10.40 -7.49 18.60
C ASN A 221 10.11 -8.97 18.86
N ILE A 222 11.02 -9.73 19.48
CA ILE A 222 10.77 -11.12 19.84
C ILE A 222 9.59 -11.24 20.79
N THR A 223 9.55 -10.44 21.85
CA THR A 223 8.46 -10.50 22.84
C THR A 223 7.09 -10.25 22.21
N ILE A 224 7.01 -9.35 21.26
CA ILE A 224 5.75 -9.00 20.58
C ILE A 224 5.41 -10.01 19.48
N LEU A 225 6.41 -10.47 18.74
CA LEU A 225 6.20 -11.39 17.62
C LEU A 225 5.90 -12.81 18.06
N THR A 226 6.48 -13.30 19.15
CA THR A 226 6.32 -14.68 19.59
C THR A 226 4.83 -15.07 19.79
N PRO A 227 4.00 -14.34 20.53
CA PRO A 227 2.58 -14.65 20.65
C PRO A 227 1.83 -14.58 19.32
N ALA A 228 2.17 -13.59 18.46
CA ALA A 228 1.55 -13.43 17.17
C ALA A 228 1.89 -14.58 16.21
N LEU A 229 3.14 -15.05 16.21
CA LEU A 229 3.59 -16.17 15.40
C LEU A 229 2.99 -17.51 15.89
N ILE A 230 2.89 -17.72 17.20
CA ILE A 230 2.21 -18.91 17.77
C ILE A 230 0.75 -18.93 17.32
N LEU A 231 0.05 -17.80 17.43
CA LEU A 231 -1.34 -17.69 16.99
C LEU A 231 -1.47 -17.95 15.49
N ALA A 232 -0.59 -17.40 14.67
CA ALA A 232 -0.57 -17.61 13.23
C ALA A 232 -0.37 -19.11 12.89
N ALA A 233 0.56 -19.78 13.55
CA ALA A 233 0.81 -21.22 13.37
C ALA A 233 -0.43 -22.06 13.73
N ILE A 234 -1.10 -21.76 14.85
CA ILE A 234 -2.33 -22.46 15.27
C ILE A 234 -3.45 -22.27 14.25
N LEU A 235 -3.62 -21.05 13.73
CA LEU A 235 -4.66 -20.73 12.76
C LEU A 235 -4.38 -21.38 11.39
N SER A 236 -3.14 -21.42 10.96
CA SER A 236 -2.70 -22.11 9.73
C SER A 236 -2.96 -23.61 9.80
N LEU A 237 -2.61 -24.26 10.92
CA LEU A 237 -2.91 -25.67 11.16
C LEU A 237 -4.41 -25.96 11.12
N ARG A 238 -5.23 -25.14 11.75
CA ARG A 238 -6.69 -25.29 11.72
C ARG A 238 -7.27 -25.14 10.31
N HIS A 239 -6.68 -24.28 9.48
CA HIS A 239 -7.11 -24.11 8.09
C HIS A 239 -6.77 -25.34 7.24
N GLN A 240 -5.60 -25.94 7.44
CA GLN A 240 -5.18 -27.16 6.73
C GLN A 240 -6.00 -28.41 7.15
N LEU A 241 -6.48 -28.45 8.39
CA LEU A 241 -7.26 -29.56 8.93
C LEU A 241 -8.77 -29.46 8.68
N ARG A 242 -9.26 -28.40 8.01
CA ARG A 242 -10.66 -28.34 7.59
C ARG A 242 -10.90 -29.34 6.46
N PRO A 243 -11.90 -30.24 6.59
CA PRO A 243 -12.25 -31.14 5.52
C PRO A 243 -12.66 -30.31 4.29
N LYS A 244 -12.10 -30.68 3.14
CA LYS A 244 -12.54 -30.12 1.84
C LYS A 244 -13.97 -30.64 1.61
N SER A 245 -14.95 -29.79 1.89
CA SER A 245 -16.36 -30.04 1.52
C SER A 245 -16.55 -29.86 0.03
#